data_f78a5e1f86c37ef632d5683246c8b0aa
#
_entry.id   f78a5e1f86c37ef632d5683246c8b0aa
#
_cell.length_a   1.000
_cell.length_b   1.000
_cell.length_c   1.000
_cell.angle_alpha   90.00
_cell.angle_beta   90.00
_cell.angle_gamma   90.00
#
_symmetry.space_group_name_H-M   'P 1'
#
loop_
_entity.id
_entity.type
_entity.pdbx_description
1 polymer ?
#
loop_
_entity_poly.entity_id
_entity_poly.type
_entity_poly.pdbx_seq_one_letter_code
_entity_poly.pdbx_strand_id
1 'polypeptide(L)'
;MDYLDKYGYAPDREEIGRAIEMIAANMDNIASEQVYKDCFSMMDLTTLKTDDTPASVAKLVEKVNAFHKSYPEWPLPASVCVFSNFAATVKEVRKEDFNITVVSACFPSSQSFLEVKLKEVEMAVEQGADEVD
;
A
#
# COMPACT_ATOMS: atom_id res chain seq x y z
N MET A 1 -0.73 -4.64 33.30
CA MET A 1 -0.06 -3.33 33.15
C MET A 1 -0.85 -2.57 32.10
N ASP A 2 -1.39 -1.41 32.47
CA ASP A 2 -2.07 -0.56 31.49
C ASP A 2 -1.00 0.21 30.69
N TYR A 3 -0.92 -0.07 29.41
CA TYR A 3 0.06 0.57 28.52
C TYR A 3 -0.25 2.05 28.28
N LEU A 4 -1.53 2.45 28.39
CA LEU A 4 -1.95 3.83 28.22
C LEU A 4 -1.39 4.68 29.37
N ASP A 5 -1.53 4.19 30.61
CA ASP A 5 -0.96 4.85 31.80
C ASP A 5 0.58 4.90 31.74
N LYS A 6 1.21 3.78 31.30
CA LYS A 6 2.67 3.70 31.20
C LYS A 6 3.27 4.74 30.27
N TYR A 7 2.59 5.03 29.15
CA TYR A 7 3.07 5.98 28.13
C TYR A 7 2.39 7.35 28.21
N GLY A 8 1.60 7.61 29.28
CA GLY A 8 0.92 8.89 29.48
C GLY A 8 -0.04 9.25 28.36
N TYR A 9 -0.68 8.24 27.74
CA TYR A 9 -1.59 8.44 26.63
C TYR A 9 -2.91 9.05 27.12
N ALA A 10 -3.03 10.36 26.98
CA ALA A 10 -4.22 11.12 27.35
C ALA A 10 -4.59 12.07 26.20
N PRO A 11 -5.22 11.57 25.12
CA PRO A 11 -5.56 12.40 23.97
C PRO A 11 -6.61 13.45 24.33
N ASP A 12 -6.31 14.71 24.08
CA ASP A 12 -7.29 15.79 24.13
C ASP A 12 -8.12 15.79 22.84
N ARG A 13 -9.35 15.31 22.98
CA ARG A 13 -10.29 15.19 21.83
C ARG A 13 -10.70 16.56 21.27
N GLU A 14 -10.74 17.61 22.09
CA GLU A 14 -11.06 18.94 21.62
C GLU A 14 -9.90 19.55 20.85
N GLU A 15 -8.65 19.34 21.30
CA GLU A 15 -7.46 19.76 20.56
C GLU A 15 -7.37 19.06 19.19
N ILE A 16 -7.60 17.75 19.16
CA ILE A 16 -7.64 16.97 17.91
C ILE A 16 -8.74 17.51 16.98
N GLY A 17 -9.94 17.77 17.51
CA GLY A 17 -11.05 18.35 16.75
C GLY A 17 -10.67 19.69 16.12
N ARG A 18 -10.10 20.61 16.90
CA ARG A 18 -9.60 21.91 16.41
C ARG A 18 -8.54 21.77 15.32
N ALA A 19 -7.60 20.83 15.50
CA ALA A 19 -6.56 20.58 14.50
C ALA A 19 -7.15 20.08 13.17
N ILE A 20 -8.13 19.17 13.22
CA ILE A 20 -8.83 18.67 12.03
C ILE A 20 -9.60 19.81 11.34
N GLU A 21 -10.31 20.64 12.09
CA GLU A 21 -11.02 21.79 11.54
C GLU A 21 -10.08 22.81 10.87
N MET A 22 -8.92 23.09 11.47
CA MET A 22 -7.90 23.96 10.88
C MET A 22 -7.35 23.39 9.56
N ILE A 23 -7.08 22.08 9.51
CA ILE A 23 -6.63 21.40 8.29
C ILE A 23 -7.71 21.49 7.22
N ALA A 24 -8.96 21.16 7.55
CA ALA A 24 -10.10 21.21 6.63
C ALA A 24 -10.33 22.62 6.07
N ALA A 25 -10.26 23.64 6.92
CA ALA A 25 -10.40 25.04 6.50
C ALA A 25 -9.26 25.55 5.59
N ASN A 26 -8.12 24.86 5.59
CA ASN A 26 -6.96 25.25 4.77
C ASN A 26 -6.80 24.37 3.51
N MET A 27 -7.73 23.49 3.22
CA MET A 27 -7.62 22.54 2.09
C MET A 27 -7.44 23.23 0.75
N ASP A 28 -8.14 24.33 0.49
CA ASP A 28 -8.02 25.08 -0.77
C ASP A 28 -6.61 25.66 -1.01
N ASN A 29 -5.85 25.92 0.07
CA ASN A 29 -4.47 26.38 -0.02
C ASN A 29 -3.46 25.24 -0.14
N ILE A 30 -3.81 24.04 0.35
CA ILE A 30 -2.96 22.86 0.35
C ILE A 30 -3.15 22.07 -0.95
N ALA A 31 -4.40 21.91 -1.40
CA ALA A 31 -4.75 21.12 -2.56
C ALA A 31 -4.22 21.78 -3.84
N SER A 32 -3.21 21.17 -4.44
CA SER A 32 -2.64 21.57 -5.71
C SER A 32 -2.38 20.34 -6.58
N GLU A 33 -2.21 20.55 -7.89
CA GLU A 33 -1.86 19.44 -8.79
C GLU A 33 -0.57 18.73 -8.34
N GLN A 34 0.41 19.49 -7.85
CA GLN A 34 1.65 18.90 -7.36
C GLN A 34 1.42 18.01 -6.13
N VAL A 35 0.61 18.47 -5.16
CA VAL A 35 0.28 17.67 -3.97
C VAL A 35 -0.46 16.40 -4.36
N TYR A 36 -1.37 16.45 -5.35
CA TYR A 36 -2.03 15.24 -5.85
C TYR A 36 -1.05 14.28 -6.52
N LYS A 37 -0.09 14.78 -7.30
CA LYS A 37 0.97 13.97 -7.90
C LYS A 37 1.85 13.33 -6.83
N ASP A 38 2.23 14.09 -5.79
CA ASP A 38 3.03 13.59 -4.67
C ASP A 38 2.27 12.49 -3.91
N CYS A 39 1.00 12.72 -3.58
CA CYS A 39 0.15 11.71 -2.95
C CYS A 39 0.03 10.44 -3.82
N PHE A 40 -0.19 10.62 -5.12
CA PHE A 40 -0.32 9.48 -6.05
C PHE A 40 0.97 8.66 -6.13
N SER A 41 2.14 9.32 -6.13
CA SER A 41 3.44 8.65 -6.15
C SER A 41 3.78 7.86 -4.89
N MET A 42 3.04 8.08 -3.81
CA MET A 42 3.20 7.38 -2.53
C MET A 42 2.12 6.30 -2.29
N MET A 43 1.22 6.08 -3.25
CA MET A 43 0.13 5.11 -3.10
C MET A 43 0.56 3.71 -3.49
N ASP A 44 0.12 2.73 -2.71
CA ASP A 44 0.12 1.33 -3.10
C ASP A 44 -1.19 1.01 -3.82
N LEU A 45 -1.11 0.68 -5.11
CA LEU A 45 -2.28 0.27 -5.87
C LEU A 45 -2.62 -1.17 -5.51
N THR A 46 -3.64 -1.33 -4.68
CA THR A 46 -3.94 -2.59 -3.99
C THR A 46 -5.11 -3.36 -4.59
N THR A 47 -4.94 -4.68 -4.72
CA THR A 47 -6.04 -5.64 -4.85
C THR A 47 -5.83 -6.81 -3.89
N LEU A 48 -6.81 -7.00 -3.00
CA LEU A 48 -6.84 -8.06 -1.99
C LEU A 48 -8.22 -8.72 -1.97
N LYS A 49 -8.76 -8.98 -3.15
CA LYS A 49 -10.06 -9.63 -3.29
C LYS A 49 -9.89 -11.14 -3.15
N THR A 50 -10.84 -11.78 -2.50
CA THR A 50 -10.83 -13.24 -2.31
C THR A 50 -10.97 -14.03 -3.62
N ASP A 51 -11.44 -13.38 -4.68
CA ASP A 51 -11.59 -13.93 -6.02
C ASP A 51 -10.48 -13.47 -6.99
N ASP A 52 -9.40 -12.85 -6.49
CA ASP A 52 -8.26 -12.52 -7.32
C ASP A 52 -7.61 -13.78 -7.91
N THR A 53 -7.20 -13.64 -9.15
CA THR A 53 -6.54 -14.67 -9.94
C THR A 53 -5.27 -14.12 -10.56
N PRO A 54 -4.30 -14.95 -11.02
CA PRO A 54 -3.16 -14.46 -11.78
C PRO A 54 -3.57 -13.57 -12.97
N ALA A 55 -4.68 -13.90 -13.64
CA ALA A 55 -5.18 -13.12 -14.77
C ALA A 55 -5.75 -11.76 -14.35
N SER A 56 -6.47 -11.65 -13.22
CA SER A 56 -6.98 -10.37 -12.72
C SER A 56 -5.84 -9.46 -12.25
N VAL A 57 -4.85 -10.03 -11.57
CA VAL A 57 -3.65 -9.31 -11.13
C VAL A 57 -2.82 -8.85 -12.32
N ALA A 58 -2.54 -9.71 -13.29
CA ALA A 58 -1.83 -9.34 -14.53
C ALA A 58 -2.52 -8.15 -15.22
N LYS A 59 -3.86 -8.17 -15.34
CA LYS A 59 -4.63 -7.08 -15.93
C LYS A 59 -4.50 -5.77 -15.16
N LEU A 60 -4.38 -5.81 -13.83
CA LEU A 60 -4.10 -4.62 -13.00
C LEU A 60 -2.72 -4.06 -13.32
N VAL A 61 -1.69 -4.91 -13.37
CA VAL A 61 -0.31 -4.53 -13.69
C VAL A 61 -0.21 -3.94 -15.10
N GLU A 62 -0.92 -4.52 -16.09
CA GLU A 62 -0.97 -3.99 -17.45
C GLU A 62 -1.54 -2.56 -17.51
N LYS A 63 -2.51 -2.21 -16.65
CA LYS A 63 -3.01 -0.83 -16.54
C LYS A 63 -1.93 0.11 -16.04
N VAL A 64 -1.13 -0.30 -15.05
CA VAL A 64 0.00 0.50 -14.56
C VAL A 64 1.06 0.66 -15.63
N ASN A 65 1.44 -0.42 -16.33
CA ASN A 65 2.37 -0.37 -17.47
C ASN A 65 1.92 0.57 -18.60
N ALA A 66 0.62 0.75 -18.77
CA ALA A 66 0.05 1.63 -19.79
C ALA A 66 -0.23 3.06 -19.28
N PHE A 67 -0.04 3.34 -18.00
CA PHE A 67 -0.50 4.57 -17.35
C PHE A 67 0.11 5.82 -18.00
N HIS A 68 1.41 5.87 -18.22
CA HIS A 68 2.09 7.01 -18.84
C HIS A 68 1.66 7.30 -20.29
N LYS A 69 1.05 6.34 -20.98
CA LYS A 69 0.48 6.60 -22.32
C LYS A 69 -0.71 7.56 -22.28
N SER A 70 -1.47 7.51 -21.17
CA SER A 70 -2.65 8.35 -20.98
C SER A 70 -2.34 9.57 -20.11
N TYR A 71 -1.37 9.47 -19.21
CA TYR A 71 -1.02 10.47 -18.21
C TYR A 71 0.50 10.68 -18.12
N PRO A 72 1.15 11.21 -19.19
CA PRO A 72 2.61 11.30 -19.25
C PRO A 72 3.23 12.22 -18.17
N GLU A 73 2.47 13.20 -17.68
CA GLU A 73 2.92 14.17 -16.67
C GLU A 73 2.68 13.70 -15.23
N TRP A 74 2.08 12.52 -15.03
CA TRP A 74 1.82 11.96 -13.71
C TRP A 74 2.85 10.90 -13.35
N PRO A 75 3.27 10.81 -12.08
CA PRO A 75 4.11 9.70 -11.62
C PRO A 75 3.35 8.37 -11.68
N LEU A 76 4.06 7.27 -11.54
CA LEU A 76 3.46 5.97 -11.23
C LEU A 76 3.11 5.89 -9.74
N PRO A 77 2.21 4.98 -9.34
CA PRO A 77 2.05 4.64 -7.92
C PRO A 77 3.37 4.06 -7.38
N ALA A 78 3.59 4.16 -6.07
CA ALA A 78 4.78 3.61 -5.41
C ALA A 78 4.89 2.10 -5.66
N SER A 79 3.78 1.40 -5.55
CA SER A 79 3.75 -0.05 -5.73
C SER A 79 2.42 -0.58 -6.29
N VAL A 80 2.45 -1.85 -6.66
CA VAL A 80 1.26 -2.70 -6.78
C VAL A 80 1.27 -3.69 -5.62
N CYS A 81 0.25 -3.62 -4.77
CA CYS A 81 0.11 -4.45 -3.58
C CYS A 81 -0.91 -5.57 -3.80
N VAL A 82 -0.49 -6.80 -3.55
CA VAL A 82 -1.26 -8.03 -3.78
C VAL A 82 -1.06 -9.05 -2.65
N PHE A 83 -1.80 -10.16 -2.67
CA PHE A 83 -1.47 -11.31 -1.83
C PHE A 83 -0.10 -11.89 -2.21
N SER A 84 0.62 -12.44 -1.24
CA SER A 84 2.00 -12.95 -1.39
C SER A 84 2.16 -13.96 -2.54
N ASN A 85 1.15 -14.80 -2.78
CA ASN A 85 1.16 -15.80 -3.85
C ASN A 85 1.10 -15.21 -5.28
N PHE A 86 0.88 -13.90 -5.43
CA PHE A 86 0.86 -13.21 -6.73
C PHE A 86 2.12 -12.38 -6.99
N ALA A 87 3.12 -12.37 -6.11
CA ALA A 87 4.38 -11.65 -6.32
C ALA A 87 5.03 -11.99 -7.66
N ALA A 88 5.15 -13.29 -7.97
CA ALA A 88 5.70 -13.76 -9.24
C ALA A 88 4.89 -13.28 -10.44
N THR A 89 3.56 -13.24 -10.34
CA THR A 89 2.68 -12.74 -11.42
C THR A 89 2.95 -11.25 -11.70
N VAL A 90 3.06 -10.44 -10.65
CA VAL A 90 3.38 -9.00 -10.81
C VAL A 90 4.75 -8.84 -11.43
N LYS A 91 5.76 -9.58 -10.95
CA LYS A 91 7.13 -9.55 -11.45
C LYS A 91 7.22 -9.90 -12.93
N GLU A 92 6.49 -10.92 -13.39
CA GLU A 92 6.47 -11.36 -14.79
C GLU A 92 5.88 -10.30 -15.73
N VAL A 93 4.84 -9.59 -15.28
CA VAL A 93 4.08 -8.65 -16.12
C VAL A 93 4.61 -7.22 -16.01
N ARG A 94 5.27 -6.85 -14.90
CA ARG A 94 5.82 -5.51 -14.65
C ARG A 94 6.82 -5.09 -15.73
N LYS A 95 6.60 -3.90 -16.33
CA LYS A 95 7.50 -3.28 -17.32
C LYS A 95 7.96 -1.89 -16.92
N GLU A 96 7.29 -1.28 -15.95
CA GLU A 96 7.58 0.06 -15.45
C GLU A 96 8.24 -0.02 -14.07
N ASP A 97 8.79 1.09 -13.60
CA ASP A 97 9.52 1.18 -12.33
C ASP A 97 8.56 1.52 -11.18
N PHE A 98 7.98 0.51 -10.57
CA PHE A 98 7.19 0.56 -9.34
C PHE A 98 7.46 -0.70 -8.52
N ASN A 99 7.30 -0.65 -7.20
CA ASN A 99 7.60 -1.77 -6.33
C ASN A 99 6.51 -2.85 -6.36
N ILE A 100 6.88 -4.06 -6.03
CA ILE A 100 5.99 -5.20 -5.78
C ILE A 100 5.81 -5.30 -4.28
N THR A 101 4.69 -4.83 -3.76
CA THR A 101 4.32 -4.97 -2.36
C THR A 101 3.39 -6.16 -2.18
N VAL A 102 3.60 -6.95 -1.16
CA VAL A 102 2.70 -8.05 -0.82
C VAL A 102 2.28 -7.99 0.62
N VAL A 103 1.00 -8.30 0.88
CA VAL A 103 0.57 -8.59 2.25
C VAL A 103 1.04 -10.00 2.63
N SER A 104 1.57 -10.15 3.84
CA SER A 104 2.12 -11.42 4.32
C SER A 104 1.91 -11.63 5.82
N ALA A 105 2.54 -12.63 6.41
CA ALA A 105 2.48 -12.93 7.83
C ALA A 105 1.04 -13.05 8.39
N CYS A 106 0.13 -13.65 7.60
CA CYS A 106 -1.29 -13.80 7.91
C CYS A 106 -2.03 -12.45 8.03
N PHE A 107 -1.68 -11.49 7.18
CA PHE A 107 -2.40 -10.21 7.08
C PHE A 107 -3.93 -10.42 6.89
N PRO A 108 -4.81 -9.61 7.50
CA PRO A 108 -4.49 -8.48 8.40
C PRO A 108 -4.45 -8.88 9.88
N SER A 109 -4.86 -10.10 10.24
CA SER A 109 -5.01 -10.51 11.64
C SER A 109 -3.70 -10.85 12.33
N SER A 110 -2.73 -11.31 11.57
CA SER A 110 -1.45 -11.86 12.08
C SER A 110 -1.60 -13.01 13.10
N GLN A 111 -2.79 -13.62 13.18
CA GLN A 111 -3.13 -14.70 14.11
C GLN A 111 -2.74 -16.05 13.55
N SER A 112 -1.44 -16.33 13.49
CA SER A 112 -0.88 -17.61 13.05
C SER A 112 0.41 -17.93 13.79
N PHE A 113 0.91 -19.14 13.60
CA PHE A 113 2.20 -19.58 14.17
C PHE A 113 3.35 -18.78 13.55
N LEU A 114 4.37 -18.48 14.36
CA LEU A 114 5.52 -17.70 13.93
C LEU A 114 6.20 -18.30 12.70
N GLU A 115 6.42 -19.63 12.72
CA GLU A 115 7.08 -20.35 11.64
C GLU A 115 6.34 -20.24 10.31
N VAL A 116 5.00 -20.23 10.35
CA VAL A 116 4.16 -20.05 9.15
C VAL A 116 4.34 -18.64 8.59
N LYS A 117 4.31 -17.63 9.47
CA LYS A 117 4.50 -16.23 9.07
C LYS A 117 5.87 -15.98 8.46
N LEU A 118 6.92 -16.51 9.10
CA LEU A 118 8.30 -16.40 8.58
C LEU A 118 8.44 -17.08 7.22
N LYS A 119 7.84 -18.27 7.06
CA LYS A 119 7.89 -18.99 5.77
C LYS A 119 7.14 -18.27 4.66
N GLU A 120 6.01 -17.66 4.98
CA GLU A 120 5.26 -16.87 4.00
C GLU A 120 6.08 -15.66 3.50
N VAL A 121 6.72 -14.91 4.42
CA VAL A 121 7.61 -13.79 4.07
C VAL A 121 8.79 -14.27 3.21
N GLU A 122 9.46 -15.35 3.62
CA GLU A 122 10.57 -15.93 2.84
C GLU A 122 10.13 -16.25 1.40
N MET A 123 9.00 -16.95 1.23
CA MET A 123 8.46 -17.29 -0.08
C MET A 123 8.08 -16.06 -0.91
N ALA A 124 7.52 -15.04 -0.28
CA ALA A 124 7.17 -13.79 -0.95
C ALA A 124 8.41 -13.10 -1.54
N VAL A 125 9.48 -13.01 -0.76
CA VAL A 125 10.77 -12.44 -1.20
C VAL A 125 11.39 -13.27 -2.32
N GLU A 126 11.40 -14.60 -2.19
CA GLU A 126 11.90 -15.52 -3.24
C GLU A 126 11.12 -15.35 -4.55
N GLN A 127 9.83 -15.06 -4.50
CA GLN A 127 8.99 -14.80 -5.67
C GLN A 127 9.13 -13.37 -6.22
N GLY A 128 9.89 -12.53 -5.55
CA GLY A 128 10.28 -11.21 -6.05
C GLY A 128 9.48 -10.05 -5.50
N ALA A 129 8.90 -10.18 -4.31
CA ALA A 129 8.40 -9.04 -3.57
C ALA A 129 9.56 -8.09 -3.21
N ASP A 130 9.36 -6.80 -3.45
CA ASP A 130 10.28 -5.73 -3.06
C ASP A 130 9.96 -5.27 -1.63
N GLU A 131 8.68 -5.37 -1.24
CA GLU A 131 8.15 -4.91 0.04
C GLU A 131 7.15 -5.92 0.62
N VAL A 132 7.09 -5.98 1.95
CA VAL A 132 6.17 -6.84 2.71
C VAL A 132 5.42 -6.00 3.73
N ASP A 133 4.07 -6.07 3.68
CA ASP A 133 3.15 -5.42 4.60
C ASP A 133 2.52 -6.44 5.58
#